data_c7a962e850cfac14ce6623f391ae1281
#
_entry.id   c7a962e850cfac14ce6623f391ae1281
#
_cell.length_a   1.000
_cell.length_b   1.000
_cell.length_c   1.000
_cell.angle_alpha   90.00
_cell.angle_beta   90.00
_cell.angle_gamma   90.00
#
_symmetry.space_group_name_H-M   'P 1'
#
loop_
_entity.id
_entity.type
_entity.pdbx_description
1 polymer ?
#
loop_
_entity_poly.entity_id
_entity_poly.type
_entity_poly.pdbx_seq_one_letter_code
_entity_poly.pdbx_strand_id
1 'polypeptide(L)'
;MTQHITLDRALPLAQQAVKGHNRWHPDVPPVVEVAPGEQVVMDTLDAADGQIVPSTTLADLGKVVANAHPLTGPVAVAGAEPGDLLAVKIEEIHPQPFGWTRSRAGFGFLRDLLVADHLTRWSLREGFAR
;
A
#
# COMPACT_ATOMS: atom_id res chain seq x y z
N MET A 1 -9.11 -14.27 17.86
CA MET A 1 -9.58 -14.74 16.52
C MET A 1 -8.80 -13.96 15.46
N THR A 2 -8.44 -14.54 14.30
CA THR A 2 -7.72 -13.80 13.26
C THR A 2 -8.74 -13.14 12.31
N GLN A 3 -8.63 -11.84 12.11
CA GLN A 3 -9.43 -11.10 11.14
C GLN A 3 -8.72 -11.03 9.79
N HIS A 4 -9.46 -10.99 8.69
CA HIS A 4 -8.92 -10.93 7.35
C HIS A 4 -9.52 -9.78 6.55
N ILE A 5 -8.67 -8.94 5.95
CA ILE A 5 -9.07 -7.92 4.99
C ILE A 5 -8.44 -8.27 3.64
N THR A 6 -9.24 -8.89 2.78
CA THR A 6 -8.79 -9.37 1.46
C THR A 6 -9.19 -8.39 0.37
N LEU A 7 -8.25 -8.00 -0.46
CA LEU A 7 -8.47 -7.16 -1.64
C LEU A 7 -8.49 -7.99 -2.93
N ASP A 8 -9.30 -7.57 -3.88
CA ASP A 8 -9.15 -8.05 -5.26
C ASP A 8 -8.06 -7.22 -5.96
N ARG A 9 -6.93 -7.84 -6.24
CA ARG A 9 -5.79 -7.17 -6.86
C ARG A 9 -6.00 -6.79 -8.32
N ALA A 10 -7.05 -7.28 -8.95
CA ALA A 10 -7.45 -6.89 -10.31
C ALA A 10 -8.28 -5.59 -10.33
N LEU A 11 -8.71 -5.11 -9.16
CA LEU A 11 -9.54 -3.92 -9.03
C LEU A 11 -8.78 -2.80 -8.31
N PRO A 12 -8.92 -1.55 -8.77
CA PRO A 12 -8.38 -0.41 -8.03
C PRO A 12 -9.11 -0.23 -6.69
N LEU A 13 -8.45 0.36 -5.70
CA LEU A 13 -9.04 0.57 -4.38
C LEU A 13 -10.36 1.33 -4.42
N ALA A 14 -10.52 2.28 -5.33
CA ALA A 14 -11.76 3.05 -5.49
C ALA A 14 -12.99 2.17 -5.75
N GLN A 15 -12.81 0.98 -6.33
CA GLN A 15 -13.89 0.00 -6.53
C GLN A 15 -14.08 -0.94 -5.33
N GLN A 16 -13.26 -0.81 -4.31
CA GLN A 16 -13.27 -1.58 -3.07
C GLN A 16 -13.27 -0.67 -1.83
N ALA A 17 -13.91 0.48 -1.93
CA ALA A 17 -13.85 1.55 -0.92
C ALA A 17 -14.30 1.15 0.50
N VAL A 18 -15.01 0.02 0.63
CA VAL A 18 -15.38 -0.57 1.93
C VAL A 18 -14.23 -1.33 2.60
N LYS A 19 -13.12 -1.54 1.90
CA LYS A 19 -11.95 -2.30 2.39
C LYS A 19 -10.70 -1.44 2.56
N GLY A 20 -10.75 -0.20 2.12
CA GLY A 20 -9.62 0.70 2.22
C GLY A 20 -9.93 2.13 1.80
N HIS A 21 -8.94 2.98 1.92
CA HIS A 21 -9.02 4.41 1.69
C HIS A 21 -7.69 4.96 1.16
N ASN A 22 -7.63 6.24 0.83
CA ASN A 22 -6.41 6.92 0.40
C ASN A 22 -6.16 8.24 1.13
N ARG A 23 -6.72 8.40 2.32
CA ARG A 23 -6.58 9.60 3.14
C ARG A 23 -6.61 9.25 4.63
N TRP A 24 -5.95 10.05 5.42
CA TRP A 24 -6.04 10.03 6.87
C TRP A 24 -7.19 10.94 7.31
N HIS A 25 -8.26 10.35 7.86
CA HIS A 25 -9.38 11.11 8.36
C HIS A 25 -10.10 10.31 9.47
N PRO A 26 -10.48 10.94 10.58
CA PRO A 26 -11.12 10.25 11.72
C PRO A 26 -12.50 9.65 11.36
N ASP A 27 -13.20 10.21 10.37
CA ASP A 27 -14.53 9.74 9.96
C ASP A 27 -14.47 8.57 8.95
N VAL A 28 -13.28 8.08 8.59
CA VAL A 28 -13.17 6.86 7.78
C VAL A 28 -13.56 5.68 8.66
N PRO A 29 -14.70 4.99 8.38
CA PRO A 29 -15.15 3.90 9.23
C PRO A 29 -14.18 2.72 9.20
N PRO A 30 -13.92 2.05 10.32
CA PRO A 30 -13.07 0.88 10.35
C PRO A 30 -13.70 -0.27 9.56
N VAL A 31 -12.86 -1.02 8.85
CA VAL A 31 -13.26 -2.23 8.11
C VAL A 31 -13.51 -3.38 9.07
N VAL A 32 -12.68 -3.46 10.11
CA VAL A 32 -12.77 -4.46 11.19
C VAL A 32 -12.43 -3.80 12.53
N GLU A 33 -12.96 -4.39 13.60
CA GLU A 33 -12.55 -4.08 14.97
C GLU A 33 -11.92 -5.33 15.60
N VAL A 34 -10.83 -5.15 16.34
CA VAL A 34 -10.10 -6.22 17.03
C VAL A 34 -9.84 -5.87 18.48
N ALA A 35 -9.76 -6.87 19.33
CA ALA A 35 -9.28 -6.70 20.69
C ALA A 35 -7.75 -6.52 20.72
N PRO A 36 -7.18 -5.87 21.74
CA PRO A 36 -5.74 -5.82 21.92
C PRO A 36 -5.11 -7.22 21.91
N GLY A 37 -4.05 -7.42 21.12
CA GLY A 37 -3.36 -8.69 20.96
C GLY A 37 -3.95 -9.64 19.91
N GLU A 38 -5.06 -9.31 19.27
CA GLU A 38 -5.57 -10.08 18.14
C GLU A 38 -4.75 -9.83 16.87
N GLN A 39 -4.78 -10.83 15.98
CA GLN A 39 -4.09 -10.78 14.68
C GLN A 39 -5.03 -10.28 13.58
N VAL A 40 -4.46 -9.48 12.69
CA VAL A 40 -5.11 -9.08 11.44
C VAL A 40 -4.21 -9.46 10.27
N VAL A 41 -4.75 -10.21 9.32
CA VAL A 41 -4.12 -10.50 8.03
C VAL A 41 -4.75 -9.58 7.00
N MET A 42 -3.94 -8.78 6.32
CA MET A 42 -4.46 -7.83 5.34
C MET A 42 -3.66 -7.85 4.04
N ASP A 43 -4.37 -7.85 2.92
CA ASP A 43 -3.78 -7.56 1.63
C ASP A 43 -3.49 -6.06 1.53
N THR A 44 -2.39 -5.71 0.88
CA THR A 44 -2.03 -4.32 0.60
C THR A 44 -1.76 -4.12 -0.88
N LEU A 45 -2.02 -2.92 -1.38
CA LEU A 45 -1.68 -2.48 -2.71
C LEU A 45 -0.42 -1.61 -2.67
N ASP A 46 0.31 -1.57 -3.79
CA ASP A 46 1.44 -0.66 -3.93
C ASP A 46 0.98 0.80 -4.14
N ALA A 47 1.91 1.74 -4.08
CA ALA A 47 1.63 3.17 -4.17
C ALA A 47 0.99 3.62 -5.51
N ALA A 48 1.01 2.77 -6.53
CA ALA A 48 0.37 3.02 -7.82
C ALA A 48 -0.96 2.26 -7.98
N ASP A 49 -1.52 1.72 -6.88
CA ASP A 49 -2.81 1.01 -6.89
C ASP A 49 -2.81 -0.19 -7.87
N GLY A 50 -1.68 -0.92 -7.94
CA GLY A 50 -1.52 -2.09 -8.80
C GLY A 50 -1.35 -1.79 -10.30
N GLN A 51 -1.28 -0.52 -10.71
CA GLN A 51 -1.23 -0.15 -12.13
C GLN A 51 0.16 -0.37 -12.77
N ILE A 52 1.22 -0.46 -11.96
CA ILE A 52 2.56 -0.78 -12.45
C ILE A 52 2.76 -2.29 -12.36
N VAL A 53 2.89 -2.91 -13.51
CA VAL A 53 3.03 -4.37 -13.67
C VAL A 53 4.39 -4.71 -14.31
N PRO A 54 4.82 -5.99 -14.35
CA PRO A 54 6.11 -6.36 -14.91
C PRO A 54 6.37 -5.88 -16.34
N SER A 55 5.31 -5.72 -17.15
CA SER A 55 5.40 -5.24 -18.53
C SER A 55 5.38 -3.71 -18.68
N THR A 56 5.10 -2.96 -17.60
CA THR A 56 5.03 -1.49 -17.64
C THR A 56 6.38 -0.91 -18.08
N THR A 57 6.34 -0.04 -19.07
CA THR A 57 7.51 0.69 -19.58
C THR A 57 7.55 2.11 -19.02
N LEU A 58 8.68 2.79 -19.20
CA LEU A 58 8.80 4.21 -18.82
C LEU A 58 7.76 5.09 -19.55
N ALA A 59 7.44 4.79 -20.80
CA ALA A 59 6.43 5.51 -21.58
C ALA A 59 5.00 5.33 -21.04
N ASP A 60 4.74 4.21 -20.36
CA ASP A 60 3.40 3.95 -19.80
C ASP A 60 3.16 4.68 -18.49
N LEU A 61 4.21 5.19 -17.83
CA LEU A 61 4.08 5.85 -16.53
C LEU A 61 3.19 7.11 -16.56
N GLY A 62 3.08 7.77 -17.71
CA GLY A 62 2.17 8.90 -17.90
C GLY A 62 0.69 8.51 -17.86
N LYS A 63 0.37 7.23 -18.04
CA LYS A 63 -1.00 6.68 -17.99
C LYS A 63 -1.41 6.25 -16.58
N VAL A 64 -0.46 6.13 -15.66
CA VAL A 64 -0.71 5.72 -14.27
C VAL A 64 -1.46 6.84 -13.56
N VAL A 65 -2.74 6.64 -13.35
CA VAL A 65 -3.62 7.53 -12.58
C VAL A 65 -3.73 6.96 -11.19
N ALA A 66 -2.77 7.27 -10.33
CA ALA A 66 -2.82 6.82 -8.96
C ALA A 66 -3.43 7.88 -8.07
N ASN A 67 -4.51 7.54 -7.39
CA ASN A 67 -4.77 8.13 -6.09
C ASN A 67 -3.68 7.57 -5.17
N ALA A 68 -2.59 8.32 -5.03
CA ALA A 68 -1.38 7.87 -4.36
C ALA A 68 -1.68 7.27 -2.98
N HIS A 69 -0.97 6.18 -2.66
CA HIS A 69 -0.99 5.49 -1.37
C HIS A 69 -2.37 4.91 -0.98
N PRO A 70 -2.85 3.88 -1.70
CA PRO A 70 -3.99 3.10 -1.24
C PRO A 70 -3.66 2.46 0.12
N LEU A 71 -4.56 2.58 1.07
CA LEU A 71 -4.43 2.10 2.44
C LEU A 71 -5.52 1.08 2.72
N THR A 72 -5.16 -0.13 3.08
CA THR A 72 -6.11 -1.16 3.52
C THR A 72 -6.54 -0.89 4.97
N GLY A 73 -7.80 -1.01 5.26
CA GLY A 73 -8.36 -0.68 6.57
C GLY A 73 -9.26 0.57 6.51
N PRO A 74 -9.43 1.29 7.62
CA PRO A 74 -8.76 1.19 8.91
C PRO A 74 -9.11 -0.05 9.73
N VAL A 75 -8.26 -0.38 10.69
CA VAL A 75 -8.54 -1.36 11.74
C VAL A 75 -8.75 -0.61 13.05
N ALA A 76 -9.90 -0.80 13.69
CA ALA A 76 -10.13 -0.29 15.04
C ALA A 76 -9.60 -1.27 16.09
N VAL A 77 -9.02 -0.76 17.15
CA VAL A 77 -8.65 -1.55 18.33
C VAL A 77 -9.61 -1.21 19.44
N ALA A 78 -10.32 -2.22 19.94
CA ALA A 78 -11.33 -2.05 20.98
C ALA A 78 -10.74 -1.39 22.23
N GLY A 79 -11.39 -0.31 22.70
CA GLY A 79 -10.97 0.44 23.87
C GLY A 79 -9.81 1.41 23.67
N ALA A 80 -9.20 1.49 22.48
CA ALA A 80 -8.18 2.48 22.20
C ALA A 80 -8.79 3.86 21.96
N GLU A 81 -8.18 4.88 22.57
CA GLU A 81 -8.63 6.28 22.50
C GLU A 81 -7.53 7.20 21.92
N PRO A 82 -7.92 8.38 21.41
CA PRO A 82 -6.95 9.37 20.96
C PRO A 82 -5.97 9.75 22.08
N GLY A 83 -4.67 9.59 21.83
CA GLY A 83 -3.59 9.80 22.79
C GLY A 83 -2.95 8.50 23.30
N ASP A 84 -3.55 7.36 23.05
CA ASP A 84 -2.97 6.08 23.39
C ASP A 84 -1.78 5.74 22.49
N LEU A 85 -0.85 4.96 23.04
CA LEU A 85 0.26 4.40 22.29
C LEU A 85 -0.15 3.03 21.72
N LEU A 86 -0.20 2.92 20.41
CA LEU A 86 -0.49 1.66 19.72
C LEU A 86 0.81 0.96 19.34
N ALA A 87 1.03 -0.25 19.88
CA ALA A 87 2.14 -1.12 19.48
C ALA A 87 1.67 -2.10 18.39
N VAL A 88 2.27 -2.00 17.19
CA VAL A 88 1.98 -2.90 16.07
C VAL A 88 3.16 -3.84 15.87
N LYS A 89 2.94 -5.14 16.03
CA LYS A 89 3.94 -6.18 15.73
C LYS A 89 3.66 -6.77 14.37
N ILE A 90 4.61 -6.62 13.44
CA ILE A 90 4.55 -7.28 12.14
C ILE A 90 5.06 -8.72 12.34
N GLU A 91 4.17 -9.69 12.19
CA GLU A 91 4.48 -11.11 12.36
C GLU A 91 5.09 -11.70 11.09
N GLU A 92 4.49 -11.40 9.93
CA GLU A 92 4.89 -11.97 8.65
C GLU A 92 4.57 -11.02 7.50
N ILE A 93 5.37 -11.06 6.44
CA ILE A 93 5.15 -10.31 5.20
C ILE A 93 5.32 -11.27 4.02
N HIS A 94 4.28 -11.39 3.19
CA HIS A 94 4.28 -12.16 1.96
C HIS A 94 4.31 -11.23 0.73
N PRO A 95 5.49 -10.83 0.24
CA PRO A 95 5.58 -9.96 -0.92
C PRO A 95 5.17 -10.68 -2.20
N GLN A 96 4.67 -9.94 -3.17
CA GLN A 96 4.53 -10.45 -4.53
C GLN A 96 5.91 -10.71 -5.14
N PRO A 97 6.01 -11.58 -6.18
CA PRO A 97 7.30 -11.86 -6.84
C PRO A 97 7.85 -10.70 -7.66
N PHE A 98 7.14 -9.60 -7.70
CA PHE A 98 7.47 -8.38 -8.43
C PHE A 98 7.38 -7.15 -7.54
N GLY A 99 8.32 -6.23 -7.72
CA GLY A 99 8.30 -4.90 -7.12
C GLY A 99 8.84 -3.86 -8.10
N TRP A 100 8.65 -2.60 -7.79
CA TRP A 100 9.16 -1.51 -8.61
C TRP A 100 9.60 -0.31 -7.76
N THR A 101 10.49 0.47 -8.34
CA THR A 101 10.90 1.78 -7.80
C THR A 101 10.87 2.78 -8.93
N ARG A 102 10.31 3.95 -8.69
CA ARG A 102 10.25 5.04 -9.65
C ARG A 102 10.89 6.30 -9.07
N SER A 103 11.72 6.96 -9.86
CA SER A 103 12.03 8.38 -9.67
C SER A 103 11.30 9.19 -10.76
N ARG A 104 10.89 10.39 -10.40
CA ARG A 104 10.18 11.31 -11.30
C ARG A 104 10.92 12.65 -11.34
N ALA A 105 11.17 13.13 -12.56
CA ALA A 105 11.80 14.42 -12.77
C ALA A 105 11.05 15.53 -12.00
N GLY A 106 11.79 16.38 -11.32
CA GLY A 106 11.24 17.49 -10.55
C GLY A 106 10.48 17.11 -9.29
N PHE A 107 10.54 15.84 -8.83
CA PHE A 107 9.84 15.36 -7.63
C PHE A 107 10.79 14.84 -6.55
N GLY A 108 10.42 15.06 -5.28
CA GLY A 108 11.16 14.57 -4.11
C GLY A 108 12.30 15.49 -3.68
N PHE A 109 13.11 14.99 -2.72
CA PHE A 109 14.19 15.80 -2.11
C PHE A 109 15.35 16.07 -3.07
N LEU A 110 15.56 15.20 -4.06
CA LEU A 110 16.61 15.32 -5.07
C LEU A 110 16.09 15.87 -6.41
N ARG A 111 14.98 16.58 -6.39
CA ARG A 111 14.30 17.08 -7.61
C ARG A 111 15.20 17.91 -8.53
N ASP A 112 16.18 18.60 -7.96
CA ASP A 112 17.11 19.46 -8.71
C ASP A 112 18.21 18.66 -9.42
N LEU A 113 18.42 17.40 -8.99
CA LEU A 113 19.40 16.46 -9.54
C LEU A 113 18.73 15.43 -10.47
N LEU A 114 17.47 15.10 -10.23
CA LEU A 114 16.73 14.11 -11.00
C LEU A 114 15.98 14.80 -12.14
N VAL A 115 16.64 14.88 -13.28
CA VAL A 115 16.15 15.57 -14.48
C VAL A 115 15.35 14.69 -15.43
N ALA A 116 15.26 13.38 -15.16
CA ALA A 116 14.56 12.41 -15.98
C ALA A 116 13.80 11.39 -15.11
N ASP A 117 12.70 10.88 -15.64
CA ASP A 117 11.96 9.77 -15.04
C ASP A 117 12.79 8.48 -15.16
N HIS A 118 12.72 7.66 -14.12
CA HIS A 118 13.34 6.34 -14.11
C HIS A 118 12.40 5.33 -13.48
N LEU A 119 12.39 4.09 -14.02
CA LEU A 119 11.65 2.95 -13.49
C LEU A 119 12.57 1.75 -13.36
N THR A 120 12.78 1.30 -12.13
CA THR A 120 13.43 0.03 -11.84
C THR A 120 12.38 -1.01 -11.53
N ARG A 121 12.48 -2.19 -12.11
CA ARG A 121 11.63 -3.35 -11.85
C ARG A 121 12.45 -4.40 -11.13
N TRP A 122 11.88 -4.92 -10.05
CA TRP A 122 12.55 -5.87 -9.18
C TRP A 122 11.88 -7.24 -9.27
N SER A 123 12.66 -8.28 -9.45
CA SER A 123 12.24 -9.65 -9.19
C SER A 123 12.47 -9.96 -7.72
N LEU A 124 11.41 -10.33 -6.99
CA LEU A 124 11.49 -10.66 -5.57
C LEU A 124 11.48 -12.18 -5.41
N ARG A 125 12.61 -12.76 -5.02
CA ARG A 125 12.77 -14.21 -4.83
C ARG A 125 13.70 -14.49 -3.67
N GLU A 126 13.39 -15.51 -2.88
CA GLU A 126 14.26 -16.02 -1.81
C GLU A 126 14.73 -14.93 -0.82
N GLY A 127 13.85 -13.95 -0.52
CA GLY A 127 14.17 -12.84 0.36
C GLY A 127 15.03 -11.72 -0.25
N PHE A 128 15.29 -11.76 -1.55
CA PHE A 128 16.08 -10.76 -2.26
C PHE A 128 15.28 -10.04 -3.36
N ALA A 129 15.64 -8.76 -3.58
CA ALA A 129 15.21 -7.98 -4.73
C ALA A 129 16.37 -7.93 -5.74
N ARG A 130 16.12 -8.27 -7.00
CA ARG A 130 17.10 -8.27 -8.10
C ARG A 130 16.50 -7.66 -9.35
#